data_6d8be21afeced5ed086a5ab49deb7771
#
_entry.id   6d8be21afeced5ed086a5ab49deb7771
#
_cell.length_a   1.000
_cell.length_b   1.000
_cell.length_c   1.000
_cell.angle_alpha   90.00
_cell.angle_beta   90.00
_cell.angle_gamma   90.00
#
_symmetry.space_group_name_H-M   'P 1'
#
loop_
_entity.id
_entity.type
_entity.pdbx_description
1 polymer ?
#
loop_
_entity_poly.entity_id
_entity_poly.type
_entity_poly.pdbx_seq_one_letter_code
_entity_poly.pdbx_strand_id
1 'polypeptide(L)'
;MASERTIRKPNSSPGEYLLELVDIEAGYGRAALVLRGLTVRVPPASVVCLVGPNGAGKSTVLKVASGMLVPRSGRVLVGDQDVTGRGPQRMLEAGLSHVLQGHSVFKEMSVSENVLLGAYTIKDRSEIADRVDFVKGLFPVVAQRWGSLAGALSGGQQKQVEFARSLMVSPRVVLLDEPSMGLDPKATGTVFEQVARMRDAGTAVLLVEQNARRALETADLGCVLDLGRVHIAGSAPDLLADPQLAELYLGNRRGAPGSTPTAGSAATPSTP
;
A
#
# COMPACT_ATOMS: atom_id res chain seq x y z
N MET A 1 -15.12 -13.56 -26.71
CA MET A 1 -13.78 -13.06 -27.11
C MET A 1 -13.57 -11.75 -26.38
N ALA A 2 -12.95 -11.80 -25.19
CA ALA A 2 -12.61 -10.62 -24.41
C ALA A 2 -11.38 -9.99 -25.04
N SER A 3 -11.51 -8.75 -25.48
CA SER A 3 -10.43 -7.94 -26.06
C SER A 3 -9.37 -7.72 -24.97
N GLU A 4 -8.20 -8.34 -25.13
CA GLU A 4 -6.99 -7.96 -24.42
C GLU A 4 -6.71 -6.49 -24.70
N ARG A 5 -7.10 -5.62 -23.78
CA ARG A 5 -6.58 -4.24 -23.74
C ARG A 5 -5.12 -4.32 -23.31
N THR A 6 -4.26 -4.58 -24.29
CA THR A 6 -2.81 -4.54 -24.17
C THR A 6 -2.41 -3.19 -23.57
N ILE A 7 -1.87 -3.23 -22.34
CA ILE A 7 -1.19 -2.07 -21.75
C ILE A 7 -0.10 -1.68 -22.74
N ARG A 8 -0.28 -0.55 -23.44
CA ARG A 8 0.76 0.03 -24.30
C ARG A 8 2.05 0.05 -23.50
N LYS A 9 3.10 -0.59 -24.04
CA LYS A 9 4.49 -0.35 -23.59
C LYS A 9 4.77 1.13 -23.78
N PRO A 10 4.80 1.98 -22.75
CA PRO A 10 5.30 3.32 -22.96
C PRO A 10 6.81 3.20 -23.08
N ASN A 11 7.41 3.81 -24.09
CA ASN A 11 8.79 4.26 -24.05
C ASN A 11 8.82 5.31 -22.94
N SER A 12 9.12 4.89 -21.70
CA SER A 12 9.27 5.82 -20.58
C SER A 12 10.55 6.60 -20.79
N SER A 13 10.44 7.92 -20.73
CA SER A 13 11.62 8.80 -20.65
C SER A 13 12.32 8.56 -19.31
N PRO A 14 13.65 8.63 -19.24
CA PRO A 14 14.39 8.55 -17.98
C PRO A 14 13.80 9.55 -16.95
N GLY A 15 13.50 9.09 -15.72
CA GLY A 15 12.95 9.92 -14.66
C GLY A 15 11.41 10.08 -14.63
N GLU A 16 10.68 9.45 -15.52
CA GLU A 16 9.20 9.51 -15.54
C GLU A 16 8.56 8.84 -14.31
N TYR A 17 9.22 7.83 -13.75
CA TYR A 17 8.74 7.08 -12.58
C TYR A 17 9.77 7.09 -11.45
N LEU A 18 9.29 7.16 -10.19
CA LEU A 18 10.16 7.07 -9.02
C LEU A 18 10.39 5.63 -8.56
N LEU A 19 9.44 4.74 -8.84
CA LEU A 19 9.58 3.29 -8.63
C LEU A 19 9.03 2.56 -9.85
N GLU A 20 9.82 1.63 -10.36
CA GLU A 20 9.36 0.68 -11.38
C GLU A 20 9.71 -0.75 -10.97
N LEU A 21 8.73 -1.61 -11.03
CA LEU A 21 8.88 -3.05 -11.05
C LEU A 21 8.58 -3.50 -12.48
N VAL A 22 9.55 -4.08 -13.16
CA VAL A 22 9.45 -4.40 -14.60
C VAL A 22 9.59 -5.91 -14.79
N ASP A 23 8.55 -6.54 -15.31
CA ASP A 23 8.50 -7.98 -15.64
C ASP A 23 8.93 -8.89 -14.47
N ILE A 24 8.50 -8.56 -13.25
CA ILE A 24 8.89 -9.26 -12.03
C ILE A 24 8.32 -10.66 -11.97
N GLU A 25 9.20 -11.64 -11.82
CA GLU A 25 8.86 -12.99 -11.39
C GLU A 25 9.45 -13.25 -10.00
N ALA A 26 8.61 -13.59 -9.03
CA ALA A 26 9.04 -13.83 -7.66
C ALA A 26 8.19 -14.91 -6.98
N GLY A 27 8.78 -15.55 -5.98
CA GLY A 27 8.14 -16.57 -5.16
C GLY A 27 9.06 -17.00 -4.02
N TYR A 28 8.56 -17.79 -3.10
CA TYR A 28 9.29 -18.21 -1.90
C TYR A 28 10.00 -19.55 -2.10
N GLY A 29 11.29 -19.60 -1.78
CA GLY A 29 12.12 -20.79 -1.94
C GLY A 29 12.11 -21.32 -3.38
N ARG A 30 11.97 -22.66 -3.55
CA ARG A 30 11.84 -23.32 -4.87
C ARG A 30 10.39 -23.54 -5.29
N ALA A 31 9.42 -23.08 -4.50
CA ALA A 31 7.99 -23.20 -4.77
C ALA A 31 7.56 -22.44 -6.04
N ALA A 32 6.29 -22.58 -6.41
CA ALA A 32 5.69 -21.88 -7.56
C ALA A 32 5.84 -20.36 -7.45
N LEU A 33 5.85 -19.70 -8.60
CA LEU A 33 5.85 -18.24 -8.69
C LEU A 33 4.56 -17.67 -8.10
N VAL A 34 4.72 -16.66 -7.24
CA VAL A 34 3.64 -15.83 -6.73
C VAL A 34 3.40 -14.65 -7.68
N LEU A 35 4.49 -14.00 -8.13
CA LEU A 35 4.44 -12.94 -9.17
C LEU A 35 4.93 -13.54 -10.49
N ARG A 36 4.24 -13.16 -11.59
CA ARG A 36 4.39 -13.82 -12.89
C ARG A 36 4.47 -12.79 -14.02
N GLY A 37 5.60 -12.10 -14.14
CA GLY A 37 5.81 -11.04 -15.15
C GLY A 37 5.03 -9.77 -14.77
N LEU A 38 5.06 -9.39 -13.47
CA LEU A 38 4.35 -8.22 -12.97
C LEU A 38 5.10 -6.94 -13.33
N THR A 39 4.37 -5.94 -13.85
CA THR A 39 4.88 -4.59 -14.04
C THR A 39 4.01 -3.58 -13.31
N VAL A 40 4.63 -2.79 -12.41
CA VAL A 40 3.99 -1.70 -11.66
C VAL A 40 4.90 -0.48 -11.69
N ARG A 41 4.33 0.70 -11.89
CA ARG A 41 5.06 1.97 -11.96
C ARG A 41 4.42 3.01 -11.05
N VAL A 42 5.26 3.79 -10.38
CA VAL A 42 4.83 4.85 -9.45
C VAL A 42 5.42 6.19 -9.92
N PRO A 43 4.59 7.09 -10.47
CA PRO A 43 5.02 8.42 -10.84
C PRO A 43 5.39 9.28 -9.62
N PRO A 44 6.13 10.40 -9.82
CA PRO A 44 6.35 11.40 -8.77
C PRO A 44 5.03 11.96 -8.21
N ALA A 45 5.03 12.30 -6.92
CA ALA A 45 3.91 12.96 -6.23
C ALA A 45 2.54 12.34 -6.57
N SER A 46 2.48 11.01 -6.53
CA SER A 46 1.26 10.25 -6.84
C SER A 46 1.02 9.13 -5.83
N VAL A 47 -0.24 8.77 -5.67
CA VAL A 47 -0.65 7.55 -4.97
C VAL A 47 -1.04 6.51 -6.02
N VAL A 48 -0.30 5.42 -6.07
CA VAL A 48 -0.64 4.24 -6.86
C VAL A 48 -1.17 3.17 -5.91
N CYS A 49 -2.41 2.75 -6.08
CA CYS A 49 -2.96 1.66 -5.27
C CYS A 49 -2.89 0.31 -6.00
N LEU A 50 -2.51 -0.71 -5.26
CA LEU A 50 -2.53 -2.10 -5.69
C LEU A 50 -3.62 -2.84 -4.93
N VAL A 51 -4.68 -3.22 -5.62
CA VAL A 51 -5.84 -3.91 -5.06
C VAL A 51 -5.98 -5.31 -5.65
N GLY A 52 -6.72 -6.18 -4.98
CA GLY A 52 -6.96 -7.54 -5.45
C GLY A 52 -7.29 -8.48 -4.30
N PRO A 53 -7.72 -9.72 -4.58
CA PRO A 53 -8.09 -10.70 -3.56
C PRO A 53 -6.92 -11.10 -2.66
N ASN A 54 -7.23 -11.77 -1.55
CA ASN A 54 -6.21 -12.36 -0.70
C ASN A 54 -5.47 -13.46 -1.48
N GLY A 55 -4.15 -13.48 -1.34
CA GLY A 55 -3.31 -14.41 -2.10
C GLY A 55 -2.96 -13.97 -3.53
N ALA A 56 -3.47 -12.83 -4.02
CA ALA A 56 -3.11 -12.32 -5.36
C ALA A 56 -1.62 -11.95 -5.51
N GLY A 57 -0.88 -11.78 -4.39
CA GLY A 57 0.55 -11.45 -4.41
C GLY A 57 0.89 -10.02 -3.97
N LYS A 58 -0.08 -9.24 -3.47
CA LYS A 58 0.09 -7.83 -3.08
C LYS A 58 1.29 -7.58 -2.14
N SER A 59 1.34 -8.27 -0.99
CA SER A 59 2.46 -8.13 -0.04
C SER A 59 3.78 -8.68 -0.62
N THR A 60 3.71 -9.59 -1.60
CA THR A 60 4.91 -10.06 -2.32
C THR A 60 5.47 -8.96 -3.22
N VAL A 61 4.60 -8.15 -3.86
CA VAL A 61 5.03 -6.96 -4.62
C VAL A 61 5.81 -6.00 -3.71
N LEU A 62 5.26 -5.68 -2.52
CA LEU A 62 5.94 -4.79 -1.58
C LEU A 62 7.26 -5.37 -1.05
N LYS A 63 7.32 -6.68 -0.81
CA LYS A 63 8.57 -7.34 -0.39
C LYS A 63 9.65 -7.31 -1.46
N VAL A 64 9.28 -7.44 -2.74
CA VAL A 64 10.22 -7.27 -3.86
C VAL A 64 10.65 -5.80 -3.96
N ALA A 65 9.71 -4.87 -3.94
CA ALA A 65 9.98 -3.44 -4.01
C ALA A 65 10.87 -2.94 -2.87
N SER A 66 10.74 -3.50 -1.66
CA SER A 66 11.54 -3.13 -0.48
C SER A 66 12.85 -3.93 -0.34
N GLY A 67 13.17 -4.83 -1.27
CA GLY A 67 14.36 -5.67 -1.20
C GLY A 67 14.32 -6.79 -0.15
N MET A 68 13.17 -7.04 0.46
CA MET A 68 12.96 -8.15 1.40
C MET A 68 12.83 -9.50 0.68
N LEU A 69 12.51 -9.49 -0.61
CA LEU A 69 12.44 -10.66 -1.47
C LEU A 69 13.17 -10.37 -2.78
N VAL A 70 14.16 -11.18 -3.10
CA VAL A 70 14.87 -11.07 -4.38
C VAL A 70 14.01 -11.69 -5.49
N PRO A 71 13.69 -10.96 -6.57
CA PRO A 71 12.97 -11.52 -7.69
C PRO A 71 13.82 -12.56 -8.43
N ARG A 72 13.19 -13.54 -9.06
CA ARG A 72 13.88 -14.55 -9.90
C ARG A 72 14.23 -13.99 -11.27
N SER A 73 13.40 -13.07 -11.78
CA SER A 73 13.63 -12.32 -13.01
C SER A 73 12.93 -10.97 -12.94
N GLY A 74 13.23 -10.09 -13.89
CA GLY A 74 12.73 -8.72 -13.94
C GLY A 74 13.68 -7.73 -13.26
N ARG A 75 13.25 -6.47 -13.17
CA ARG A 75 14.06 -5.37 -12.61
C ARG A 75 13.25 -4.50 -11.66
N VAL A 76 13.92 -4.00 -10.63
CA VAL A 76 13.42 -2.99 -9.70
C VAL A 76 14.28 -1.74 -9.87
N LEU A 77 13.65 -0.63 -10.26
CA LEU A 77 14.34 0.66 -10.43
C LEU A 77 13.74 1.68 -9.46
N VAL A 78 14.61 2.49 -8.85
CA VAL A 78 14.22 3.66 -8.07
C VAL A 78 14.82 4.90 -8.75
N GLY A 79 13.97 5.69 -9.41
CA GLY A 79 14.42 6.65 -10.41
C GLY A 79 15.18 5.93 -11.53
N ASP A 80 16.37 6.41 -11.86
CA ASP A 80 17.22 5.80 -12.90
C ASP A 80 18.15 4.70 -12.36
N GLN A 81 18.08 4.38 -11.07
CA GLN A 81 18.97 3.42 -10.43
C GLN A 81 18.36 2.01 -10.40
N ASP A 82 19.03 1.03 -11.01
CA ASP A 82 18.69 -0.39 -10.85
C ASP A 82 19.16 -0.89 -9.47
N VAL A 83 18.16 -1.24 -8.65
CA VAL A 83 18.35 -1.73 -7.28
C VAL A 83 17.90 -3.19 -7.13
N THR A 84 17.76 -3.91 -8.24
CA THR A 84 17.30 -5.30 -8.27
C THR A 84 18.15 -6.20 -7.36
N GLY A 85 17.48 -6.95 -6.49
CA GLY A 85 18.16 -7.87 -5.57
C GLY A 85 19.00 -7.19 -4.47
N ARG A 86 18.97 -5.87 -4.38
CA ARG A 86 19.60 -5.15 -3.27
C ARG A 86 18.73 -5.31 -2.02
N GLY A 87 19.39 -5.45 -0.87
CA GLY A 87 18.69 -5.61 0.41
C GLY A 87 18.00 -4.30 0.87
N PRO A 88 17.15 -4.38 1.93
CA PRO A 88 16.34 -3.25 2.40
C PRO A 88 17.13 -1.97 2.71
N GLN A 89 18.35 -2.10 3.23
CA GLN A 89 19.20 -0.94 3.49
C GLN A 89 19.50 -0.15 2.21
N ARG A 90 19.81 -0.84 1.10
CA ARG A 90 20.10 -0.19 -0.18
C ARG A 90 18.84 0.42 -0.80
N MET A 91 17.67 -0.19 -0.56
CA MET A 91 16.40 0.42 -0.95
C MET A 91 16.14 1.72 -0.20
N LEU A 92 16.42 1.76 1.11
CA LEU A 92 16.31 2.98 1.90
C LEU A 92 17.27 4.07 1.40
N GLU A 93 18.54 3.73 1.12
CA GLU A 93 19.54 4.64 0.56
C GLU A 93 19.13 5.18 -0.83
N ALA A 94 18.39 4.39 -1.61
CA ALA A 94 17.83 4.82 -2.89
C ALA A 94 16.59 5.72 -2.74
N GLY A 95 16.11 5.94 -1.51
CA GLY A 95 14.96 6.79 -1.22
C GLY A 95 13.62 6.07 -1.14
N LEU A 96 13.61 4.78 -0.80
CA LEU A 96 12.39 3.99 -0.64
C LEU A 96 12.22 3.60 0.82
N SER A 97 11.10 3.96 1.45
CA SER A 97 10.72 3.57 2.80
C SER A 97 9.53 2.63 2.78
N HIS A 98 9.42 1.72 3.77
CA HIS A 98 8.36 0.73 3.84
C HIS A 98 7.70 0.73 5.22
N VAL A 99 6.40 1.01 5.26
CA VAL A 99 5.55 0.85 6.44
C VAL A 99 4.86 -0.51 6.33
N LEU A 100 5.27 -1.42 7.18
CA LEU A 100 4.79 -2.80 7.20
C LEU A 100 3.35 -2.89 7.73
N GLN A 101 2.68 -3.99 7.38
CA GLN A 101 1.37 -4.33 7.90
C GLN A 101 1.38 -4.45 9.44
N GLY A 102 0.28 -4.04 10.07
CA GLY A 102 0.09 -4.09 11.52
C GLY A 102 0.54 -2.83 12.24
N HIS A 103 0.81 -2.95 13.54
CA HIS A 103 1.26 -1.83 14.38
C HIS A 103 2.74 -2.00 14.68
N SER A 104 3.56 -1.06 14.18
CA SER A 104 5.01 -1.08 14.31
C SER A 104 5.56 -0.03 15.27
N VAL A 105 4.68 0.65 16.05
CA VAL A 105 5.12 1.57 17.09
C VAL A 105 5.68 0.82 18.29
N PHE A 106 6.75 1.35 18.87
CA PHE A 106 7.28 0.89 20.15
C PHE A 106 6.45 1.53 21.27
N LYS A 107 5.54 0.76 21.85
CA LYS A 107 4.51 1.25 22.79
C LYS A 107 5.07 1.87 24.05
N GLU A 108 6.21 1.35 24.53
CA GLU A 108 6.91 1.80 25.74
C GLU A 108 7.78 3.06 25.51
N MET A 109 7.92 3.47 24.24
CA MET A 109 8.64 4.69 23.87
C MET A 109 7.65 5.82 23.64
N SER A 110 8.12 7.06 23.83
CA SER A 110 7.35 8.26 23.46
C SER A 110 7.14 8.36 21.94
N VAL A 111 6.21 9.21 21.53
CA VAL A 111 6.01 9.56 20.11
C VAL A 111 7.30 10.12 19.52
N SER A 112 7.97 11.02 20.24
CA SER A 112 9.25 11.60 19.81
C SER A 112 10.33 10.56 19.56
N GLU A 113 10.52 9.64 20.49
CA GLU A 113 11.50 8.56 20.33
C GLU A 113 11.16 7.66 19.15
N ASN A 114 9.87 7.27 18.99
CA ASN A 114 9.43 6.50 17.83
C ASN A 114 9.73 7.20 16.50
N VAL A 115 9.46 8.50 16.39
CA VAL A 115 9.72 9.28 15.18
C VAL A 115 11.21 9.39 14.91
N LEU A 116 12.01 9.72 15.94
CA LEU A 116 13.46 9.88 15.85
C LEU A 116 14.19 8.59 15.43
N LEU A 117 13.66 7.41 15.74
CA LEU A 117 14.18 6.15 15.19
C LEU A 117 14.25 6.16 13.66
N GLY A 118 13.34 6.88 12.98
CA GLY A 118 13.36 7.03 11.53
C GLY A 118 14.57 7.81 11.00
N ALA A 119 15.23 8.59 11.85
CA ALA A 119 16.40 9.38 11.47
C ALA A 119 17.74 8.68 11.72
N TYR A 120 17.77 7.37 11.99
CA TYR A 120 18.97 6.65 12.42
C TYR A 120 20.15 6.70 11.41
N THR A 121 19.88 6.99 10.13
CA THR A 121 20.90 7.14 9.10
C THR A 121 21.40 8.59 8.95
N ILE A 122 20.70 9.58 9.52
CA ILE A 122 21.01 10.99 9.40
C ILE A 122 22.00 11.37 10.50
N LYS A 123 23.11 11.98 10.13
CA LYS A 123 24.16 12.39 11.07
C LYS A 123 24.06 13.86 11.45
N ASP A 124 23.51 14.69 10.58
CA ASP A 124 23.35 16.12 10.81
C ASP A 124 22.14 16.40 11.69
N ARG A 125 22.39 17.03 12.83
CA ARG A 125 21.36 17.41 13.81
C ARG A 125 20.41 18.49 13.28
N SER A 126 20.89 19.39 12.43
CA SER A 126 20.03 20.42 11.84
C SER A 126 19.06 19.79 10.83
N GLU A 127 19.53 18.86 10.03
CA GLU A 127 18.66 18.08 9.13
C GLU A 127 17.60 17.30 9.93
N ILE A 128 17.98 16.66 11.06
CA ILE A 128 17.00 15.95 11.90
C ILE A 128 15.95 16.94 12.44
N ALA A 129 16.34 18.15 12.86
CA ALA A 129 15.39 19.15 13.35
C ALA A 129 14.39 19.58 12.25
N ASP A 130 14.89 19.87 11.04
CA ASP A 130 14.07 20.24 9.90
C ASP A 130 13.07 19.11 9.55
N ARG A 131 13.51 17.85 9.62
CA ARG A 131 12.63 16.69 9.40
C ARG A 131 11.56 16.54 10.48
N VAL A 132 11.92 16.75 11.74
CA VAL A 132 10.97 16.75 12.86
C VAL A 132 9.91 17.82 12.65
N ASP A 133 10.28 19.04 12.27
CA ASP A 133 9.33 20.13 12.02
C ASP A 133 8.44 19.82 10.83
N PHE A 134 8.99 19.26 9.76
CA PHE A 134 8.23 18.80 8.60
C PHE A 134 7.16 17.76 8.99
N VAL A 135 7.53 16.68 9.68
CA VAL A 135 6.57 15.62 10.05
C VAL A 135 5.54 16.09 11.08
N LYS A 136 5.91 17.00 11.98
CA LYS A 136 4.97 17.65 12.91
C LYS A 136 3.95 18.51 12.18
N GLY A 137 4.37 19.23 11.13
CA GLY A 137 3.47 20.00 10.29
C GLY A 137 2.50 19.12 9.50
N LEU A 138 2.99 17.98 8.99
CA LEU A 138 2.19 17.05 8.21
C LEU A 138 1.20 16.26 9.07
N PHE A 139 1.60 15.88 10.29
CA PHE A 139 0.82 15.07 11.23
C PHE A 139 0.58 15.82 12.56
N PRO A 140 -0.48 16.64 12.69
CA PRO A 140 -0.74 17.44 13.89
C PRO A 140 -0.81 16.62 15.19
N VAL A 141 -1.28 15.36 15.11
CA VAL A 141 -1.32 14.47 16.28
C VAL A 141 0.08 14.16 16.80
N VAL A 142 1.06 14.00 15.89
CA VAL A 142 2.46 13.77 16.26
C VAL A 142 3.01 14.98 17.04
N ALA A 143 2.71 16.21 16.59
CA ALA A 143 3.10 17.42 17.28
C ALA A 143 2.44 17.54 18.68
N GLN A 144 1.13 17.33 18.75
CA GLN A 144 0.34 17.45 19.99
C GLN A 144 0.71 16.40 21.06
N ARG A 145 1.11 15.19 20.62
CA ARG A 145 1.40 14.05 21.48
C ARG A 145 2.89 13.73 21.59
N TRP A 146 3.76 14.65 21.21
CA TRP A 146 5.20 14.44 21.07
C TRP A 146 5.88 13.76 22.25
N GLY A 147 5.53 14.16 23.49
CA GLY A 147 6.07 13.57 24.73
C GLY A 147 5.24 12.42 25.31
N SER A 148 4.09 12.07 24.69
CA SER A 148 3.23 10.99 25.19
C SER A 148 3.81 9.62 24.82
N LEU A 149 3.54 8.58 25.64
CA LEU A 149 3.84 7.21 25.26
C LEU A 149 3.02 6.80 24.03
N ALA A 150 3.67 6.15 23.05
CA ALA A 150 2.99 5.73 21.83
C ALA A 150 1.90 4.68 22.11
N GLY A 151 2.04 3.88 23.16
CA GLY A 151 1.03 2.92 23.60
C GLY A 151 -0.28 3.55 24.09
N ALA A 152 -0.27 4.84 24.49
CA ALA A 152 -1.46 5.56 24.91
C ALA A 152 -2.27 6.16 23.75
N LEU A 153 -1.79 6.05 22.52
CA LEU A 153 -2.45 6.55 21.31
C LEU A 153 -3.46 5.52 20.77
N SER A 154 -4.52 6.03 20.12
CA SER A 154 -5.43 5.16 19.35
C SER A 154 -4.71 4.55 18.14
N GLY A 155 -5.24 3.46 17.57
CA GLY A 155 -4.63 2.78 16.41
C GLY A 155 -4.37 3.71 15.23
N GLY A 156 -5.33 4.58 14.89
CA GLY A 156 -5.15 5.57 13.83
C GLY A 156 -4.11 6.65 14.16
N GLN A 157 -3.95 7.02 15.44
CA GLN A 157 -2.89 7.92 15.88
C GLN A 157 -1.51 7.24 15.84
N GLN A 158 -1.44 5.97 16.23
CA GLN A 158 -0.22 5.16 16.11
C GLN A 158 0.22 5.05 14.64
N LYS A 159 -0.73 4.90 13.71
CA LYS A 159 -0.43 4.87 12.27
C LYS A 159 0.19 6.18 11.78
N GLN A 160 -0.25 7.33 12.29
CA GLN A 160 0.38 8.62 11.98
C GLN A 160 1.83 8.71 12.50
N VAL A 161 2.13 8.11 13.65
CA VAL A 161 3.51 8.01 14.17
C VAL A 161 4.38 7.13 13.26
N GLU A 162 3.84 6.02 12.75
CA GLU A 162 4.53 5.16 11.78
C GLU A 162 4.83 5.89 10.47
N PHE A 163 3.87 6.66 9.95
CA PHE A 163 4.08 7.48 8.76
C PHE A 163 5.12 8.58 9.01
N ALA A 164 5.03 9.30 10.14
CA ALA A 164 6.01 10.30 10.52
C ALA A 164 7.42 9.70 10.59
N ARG A 165 7.58 8.54 11.23
CA ARG A 165 8.85 7.81 11.29
C ARG A 165 9.37 7.46 9.90
N SER A 166 8.51 7.00 8.99
CA SER A 166 8.91 6.61 7.65
C SER A 166 9.39 7.78 6.78
N LEU A 167 8.91 9.00 7.07
CA LEU A 167 9.24 10.22 6.35
C LEU A 167 10.51 10.93 6.87
N MET A 168 11.06 10.52 8.01
CA MET A 168 12.26 11.15 8.59
C MET A 168 13.46 11.11 7.65
N VAL A 169 13.62 10.07 6.84
CA VAL A 169 14.71 9.92 5.86
C VAL A 169 14.43 10.60 4.50
N SER A 170 13.39 11.43 4.40
CA SER A 170 12.97 12.05 3.14
C SER A 170 12.84 11.07 1.97
N PRO A 171 12.06 10.01 2.09
CA PRO A 171 11.95 9.04 1.02
C PRO A 171 11.29 9.68 -0.21
N ARG A 172 11.74 9.27 -1.39
CA ARG A 172 11.08 9.60 -2.68
C ARG A 172 9.79 8.81 -2.84
N VAL A 173 9.78 7.57 -2.33
CA VAL A 173 8.65 6.64 -2.39
C VAL A 173 8.43 6.00 -1.03
N VAL A 174 7.17 5.95 -0.59
CA VAL A 174 6.74 5.20 0.60
C VAL A 174 5.86 4.03 0.16
N LEU A 175 6.19 2.84 0.62
CA LEU A 175 5.38 1.63 0.48
C LEU A 175 4.49 1.48 1.71
N LEU A 176 3.19 1.28 1.52
CA LEU A 176 2.22 1.08 2.60
C LEU A 176 1.51 -0.27 2.43
N ASP A 177 1.68 -1.15 3.42
CA ASP A 177 1.05 -2.48 3.41
C ASP A 177 -0.17 -2.50 4.35
N GLU A 178 -1.37 -2.44 3.76
CA GLU A 178 -2.68 -2.47 4.43
C GLU A 178 -2.76 -1.54 5.67
N PRO A 179 -2.48 -0.22 5.52
CA PRO A 179 -2.38 0.69 6.65
C PRO A 179 -3.71 0.90 7.39
N SER A 180 -4.85 0.57 6.78
CA SER A 180 -6.19 0.69 7.39
C SER A 180 -6.62 -0.56 8.15
N MET A 181 -5.87 -1.65 8.10
CA MET A 181 -6.27 -2.92 8.68
C MET A 181 -6.48 -2.83 10.20
N GLY A 182 -7.63 -3.32 10.67
CA GLY A 182 -7.96 -3.36 12.10
C GLY A 182 -8.38 -2.02 12.71
N LEU A 183 -8.53 -0.96 11.90
CA LEU A 183 -8.99 0.34 12.34
C LEU A 183 -10.50 0.49 12.22
N ASP A 184 -11.09 1.30 13.08
CA ASP A 184 -12.49 1.73 12.94
C ASP A 184 -12.67 2.64 11.70
N PRO A 185 -13.92 2.85 11.22
CA PRO A 185 -14.17 3.63 9.99
C PRO A 185 -13.66 5.07 10.04
N LYS A 186 -13.68 5.72 11.21
CA LYS A 186 -13.19 7.09 11.39
C LYS A 186 -11.67 7.15 11.30
N ALA A 187 -11.00 6.25 12.01
CA ALA A 187 -9.54 6.13 11.97
C ALA A 187 -9.05 5.75 10.57
N THR A 188 -9.77 4.85 9.87
CA THR A 188 -9.52 4.52 8.47
C THR A 188 -9.58 5.76 7.58
N GLY A 189 -10.63 6.60 7.68
CA GLY A 189 -10.72 7.85 6.94
C GLY A 189 -9.52 8.75 7.18
N THR A 190 -9.14 8.93 8.44
CA THR A 190 -7.96 9.73 8.81
C THR A 190 -6.67 9.20 8.19
N VAL A 191 -6.47 7.88 8.16
CA VAL A 191 -5.27 7.26 7.54
C VAL A 191 -5.19 7.59 6.04
N PHE A 192 -6.29 7.48 5.31
CA PHE A 192 -6.31 7.83 3.88
C PHE A 192 -6.10 9.33 3.63
N GLU A 193 -6.64 10.20 4.49
CA GLU A 193 -6.33 11.64 4.45
C GLU A 193 -4.82 11.90 4.64
N GLN A 194 -4.15 11.16 5.54
CA GLN A 194 -2.72 11.30 5.71
C GLN A 194 -1.93 10.80 4.49
N VAL A 195 -2.36 9.74 3.83
CA VAL A 195 -1.77 9.27 2.56
C VAL A 195 -1.86 10.37 1.49
N ALA A 196 -3.02 11.01 1.35
CA ALA A 196 -3.19 12.14 0.43
C ALA A 196 -2.25 13.31 0.77
N ARG A 197 -2.12 13.66 2.07
CA ARG A 197 -1.18 14.71 2.52
C ARG A 197 0.28 14.39 2.21
N MET A 198 0.70 13.12 2.33
CA MET A 198 2.05 12.70 1.96
C MET A 198 2.30 12.93 0.46
N ARG A 199 1.34 12.59 -0.41
CA ARG A 199 1.39 12.87 -1.84
C ARG A 199 1.48 14.38 -2.11
N ASP A 200 0.61 15.17 -1.47
CA ASP A 200 0.54 16.62 -1.66
C ASP A 200 1.82 17.32 -1.18
N ALA A 201 2.55 16.70 -0.23
CA ALA A 201 3.89 17.11 0.19
C ALA A 201 5.01 16.60 -0.74
N GLY A 202 4.68 15.97 -1.87
CA GLY A 202 5.63 15.54 -2.90
C GLY A 202 6.14 14.10 -2.77
N THR A 203 5.68 13.33 -1.78
CA THR A 203 6.09 11.92 -1.61
C THR A 203 5.22 11.01 -2.47
N ALA A 204 5.83 10.19 -3.33
CA ALA A 204 5.09 9.16 -4.04
C ALA A 204 4.73 7.98 -3.11
N VAL A 205 3.57 7.37 -3.31
CA VAL A 205 3.09 6.29 -2.46
C VAL A 205 2.66 5.08 -3.29
N LEU A 206 3.18 3.90 -2.98
CA LEU A 206 2.61 2.63 -3.42
C LEU A 206 1.80 2.03 -2.27
N LEU A 207 0.48 2.08 -2.39
CA LEU A 207 -0.47 1.64 -1.39
C LEU A 207 -1.02 0.27 -1.75
N VAL A 208 -0.85 -0.70 -0.86
CA VAL A 208 -1.56 -1.99 -0.92
C VAL A 208 -2.70 -1.95 0.07
N GLU A 209 -3.90 -2.29 -0.38
CA GLU A 209 -5.09 -2.32 0.47
C GLU A 209 -6.04 -3.46 0.08
N GLN A 210 -6.79 -3.94 1.08
CA GLN A 210 -7.85 -4.90 0.87
C GLN A 210 -9.18 -4.20 0.51
N ASN A 211 -9.43 -3.03 1.09
CA ASN A 211 -10.60 -2.21 0.76
C ASN A 211 -10.34 -1.45 -0.55
N ALA A 212 -10.60 -2.12 -1.66
CA ALA A 212 -10.31 -1.60 -3.00
C ALA A 212 -10.99 -0.25 -3.27
N ARG A 213 -12.25 -0.07 -2.83
CA ARG A 213 -12.97 1.18 -3.05
C ARG A 213 -12.29 2.35 -2.35
N ARG A 214 -11.98 2.21 -1.06
CA ARG A 214 -11.30 3.26 -0.28
C ARG A 214 -9.92 3.59 -0.83
N ALA A 215 -9.16 2.55 -1.22
CA ALA A 215 -7.86 2.74 -1.82
C ALA A 215 -7.94 3.54 -3.12
N LEU A 216 -8.87 3.19 -4.02
CA LEU A 216 -9.09 3.90 -5.28
C LEU A 216 -9.64 5.32 -5.09
N GLU A 217 -10.49 5.58 -4.09
CA GLU A 217 -10.98 6.92 -3.76
C GLU A 217 -9.85 7.89 -3.35
N THR A 218 -8.71 7.37 -2.89
CA THR A 218 -7.54 8.17 -2.45
C THR A 218 -6.43 8.22 -3.51
N ALA A 219 -6.37 7.21 -4.38
CA ALA A 219 -5.31 7.04 -5.35
C ALA A 219 -5.51 7.89 -6.62
N ASP A 220 -4.40 8.18 -7.29
CA ASP A 220 -4.39 8.77 -8.64
C ASP A 220 -4.46 7.66 -9.71
N LEU A 221 -3.75 6.56 -9.46
CA LEU A 221 -3.70 5.39 -10.32
C LEU A 221 -4.01 4.12 -9.53
N GLY A 222 -4.61 3.15 -10.19
CA GLY A 222 -4.90 1.84 -9.61
C GLY A 222 -4.38 0.70 -10.47
N CYS A 223 -3.96 -0.38 -9.80
CA CYS A 223 -3.62 -1.65 -10.41
C CYS A 223 -4.42 -2.76 -9.72
N VAL A 224 -5.18 -3.52 -10.48
CA VAL A 224 -5.88 -4.70 -9.99
C VAL A 224 -5.00 -5.92 -10.21
N LEU A 225 -4.58 -6.53 -9.11
CA LEU A 225 -3.72 -7.72 -9.10
C LEU A 225 -4.58 -8.97 -8.97
N ASP A 226 -4.36 -9.94 -9.86
CA ASP A 226 -4.93 -11.26 -9.76
C ASP A 226 -3.89 -12.33 -10.13
N LEU A 227 -3.81 -13.42 -9.35
CA LEU A 227 -2.90 -14.55 -9.56
C LEU A 227 -1.45 -14.17 -9.93
N GLY A 228 -0.94 -13.09 -9.31
CA GLY A 228 0.42 -12.61 -9.49
C GLY A 228 0.66 -11.77 -10.75
N ARG A 229 -0.40 -11.32 -11.42
CA ARG A 229 -0.34 -10.46 -12.62
C ARG A 229 -1.17 -9.21 -12.42
N VAL A 230 -0.78 -8.11 -13.04
CA VAL A 230 -1.66 -6.95 -13.17
C VAL A 230 -2.70 -7.30 -14.25
N HIS A 231 -3.96 -7.38 -13.82
CA HIS A 231 -5.08 -7.70 -14.71
C HIS A 231 -5.60 -6.43 -15.39
N ILE A 232 -5.76 -5.34 -14.62
CA ILE A 232 -6.21 -4.04 -15.12
C ILE A 232 -5.37 -2.96 -14.41
N ALA A 233 -4.99 -1.92 -15.15
CA ALA A 233 -4.38 -0.72 -14.59
C ALA A 233 -4.91 0.52 -15.32
N GLY A 234 -5.04 1.62 -14.59
CA GLY A 234 -5.56 2.87 -15.15
C GLY A 234 -5.69 3.96 -14.11
N SER A 235 -6.33 5.07 -14.49
CA SER A 235 -6.67 6.11 -13.52
C SER A 235 -7.65 5.57 -12.47
N ALA A 236 -7.50 5.99 -11.22
CA ALA A 236 -8.37 5.51 -10.16
C ALA A 236 -9.85 5.89 -10.39
N PRO A 237 -10.19 7.09 -10.92
CA PRO A 237 -11.56 7.42 -11.30
C PRO A 237 -12.16 6.48 -12.36
N ASP A 238 -11.37 6.09 -13.39
CA ASP A 238 -11.85 5.17 -14.44
C ASP A 238 -12.12 3.79 -13.88
N LEU A 239 -11.24 3.31 -12.98
CA LEU A 239 -11.40 2.02 -12.31
C LEU A 239 -12.61 2.00 -11.36
N LEU A 240 -12.88 3.12 -10.67
CA LEU A 240 -14.07 3.25 -9.83
C LEU A 240 -15.38 3.26 -10.63
N ALA A 241 -15.33 3.78 -11.86
CA ALA A 241 -16.48 3.85 -12.76
C ALA A 241 -16.73 2.54 -13.52
N ASP A 242 -15.79 1.61 -13.53
CA ASP A 242 -15.90 0.32 -14.26
C ASP A 242 -16.91 -0.61 -13.54
N PRO A 243 -18.04 -0.97 -14.20
CA PRO A 243 -19.05 -1.84 -13.59
C PRO A 243 -18.55 -3.27 -13.29
N GLN A 244 -17.61 -3.80 -14.09
CA GLN A 244 -17.07 -5.14 -13.87
C GLN A 244 -16.17 -5.17 -12.64
N LEU A 245 -15.34 -4.14 -12.44
CA LEU A 245 -14.53 -3.99 -11.24
C LEU A 245 -15.40 -3.73 -10.01
N ALA A 246 -16.47 -2.94 -10.15
CA ALA A 246 -17.42 -2.67 -9.08
C ALA A 246 -18.07 -3.97 -8.57
N GLU A 247 -18.44 -4.88 -9.45
CA GLU A 247 -19.04 -6.15 -9.09
C GLU A 247 -18.03 -7.14 -8.46
N LEU A 248 -16.83 -7.26 -9.04
CA LEU A 248 -15.84 -8.27 -8.63
C LEU A 248 -15.04 -7.86 -7.39
N TYR A 249 -14.68 -6.57 -7.27
CA TYR A 249 -13.67 -6.12 -6.30
C TYR A 249 -14.14 -4.99 -5.37
N LEU A 250 -15.21 -4.24 -5.72
CA LEU A 250 -15.66 -3.09 -4.91
C LEU A 250 -16.85 -3.40 -4.00
N GLY A 251 -17.32 -4.66 -3.97
CA GLY A 251 -18.37 -5.12 -3.03
C GLY A 251 -19.79 -4.65 -3.36
N ASN A 252 -20.05 -4.16 -4.58
CA ASN A 252 -21.39 -3.86 -5.05
C ASN A 252 -22.16 -5.15 -5.40
N ARG A 253 -22.46 -5.99 -4.41
CA ARG A 253 -23.53 -6.96 -4.56
C ARG A 253 -24.84 -6.18 -4.64
N ARG A 254 -25.26 -5.76 -5.81
CA ARG A 254 -26.68 -5.49 -6.06
C ARG A 254 -27.39 -6.80 -5.78
N GLY A 255 -28.34 -6.75 -4.81
CA GLY A 255 -29.06 -7.91 -4.31
C GLY A 255 -29.59 -8.78 -5.44
N ALA A 256 -29.23 -10.04 -5.43
CA ALA A 256 -29.96 -11.04 -6.17
C ALA A 256 -31.40 -11.05 -5.65
N PRO A 257 -32.45 -10.99 -6.51
CA PRO A 257 -33.82 -11.07 -6.07
C PRO A 257 -34.04 -12.44 -5.42
N GLY A 258 -34.68 -12.41 -4.26
CA GLY A 258 -34.89 -13.52 -3.33
C GLY A 258 -35.34 -14.83 -3.97
N SER A 259 -34.62 -15.88 -3.66
CA SER A 259 -35.16 -17.22 -3.63
C SER A 259 -35.80 -17.42 -2.28
N THR A 260 -37.12 -17.28 -2.23
CA THR A 260 -37.97 -17.68 -1.11
C THR A 260 -37.79 -19.19 -0.86
N PRO A 261 -37.48 -19.64 0.34
CA PRO A 261 -37.55 -21.06 0.63
C PRO A 261 -39.03 -21.48 0.69
N THR A 262 -39.47 -22.31 -0.27
CA THR A 262 -40.71 -23.02 -0.22
C THR A 262 -40.72 -23.93 1.02
N ALA A 263 -41.63 -23.65 1.95
CA ALA A 263 -41.92 -24.48 3.09
C ALA A 263 -42.47 -25.82 2.59
N GLY A 264 -41.67 -26.86 2.72
CA GLY A 264 -42.10 -28.24 2.53
C GLY A 264 -42.88 -28.72 3.77
N SER A 265 -44.12 -29.09 3.53
CA SER A 265 -45.09 -29.73 4.41
C SER A 265 -44.47 -30.88 5.22
N ALA A 266 -44.56 -30.79 6.54
CA ALA A 266 -44.32 -31.90 7.46
C ALA A 266 -45.53 -32.85 7.48
N ALA A 267 -45.31 -34.07 7.02
CA ALA A 267 -46.23 -35.19 7.28
C ALA A 267 -45.72 -35.94 8.52
N THR A 268 -46.55 -35.99 9.55
CA THR A 268 -46.42 -36.84 10.73
C THR A 268 -46.74 -38.30 10.39
N PRO A 269 -46.03 -39.29 10.88
CA PRO A 269 -46.54 -40.66 11.02
C PRO A 269 -46.95 -40.94 12.47
N SER A 270 -48.19 -41.38 12.60
CA SER A 270 -48.75 -41.97 13.78
C SER A 270 -48.16 -43.37 14.05
N THR A 271 -47.97 -43.62 15.34
CA THR A 271 -47.64 -44.89 15.98
C THR A 271 -48.80 -45.92 15.89
N PRO A 272 -48.53 -47.26 16.06
CA PRO A 272 -48.96 -47.91 17.28
C PRO A 272 -47.81 -48.38 18.18
#